data_f98b57d0fae8f0a3ddd89cbc5ae41208
#
_entry.id   f98b57d0fae8f0a3ddd89cbc5ae41208
#
_cell.length_a   1.000
_cell.length_b   1.000
_cell.length_c   1.000
_cell.angle_alpha   90.00
_cell.angle_beta   90.00
_cell.angle_gamma   90.00
#
_symmetry.space_group_name_H-M   'P 1'
#
loop_
_entity.id
_entity.type
_entity.pdbx_description
1 polymer ?
#
loop_
_entity_poly.entity_id
_entity_poly.type
_entity_poly.pdbx_seq_one_letter_code
_entity_poly.pdbx_strand_id
1 'polypeptide(L)'
;KEEYMGFVVLHMEKAHGSDSGTTTHIERFIIPKNADPTRTHLNRRLIEYPNGVKDRSAAIQQRLEEAGLTRKIGSNQVRAIRINVSGTHEDMKRIEEEGRLDEWCADNLKYFADTFGKENIVAAHLHRDEETPHIHVTLVPIVKGERKRRKREEQTKKQYRKKPTDTVRLCADDIMTRLKLKSYQDTYAEAMAKYGLQRGIDGSKARHKSTQQYYRDI
;
A
#
# COMPACT_ATOMS: atom_id res chain seq x y z
N LYS A 1 24.00 -19.13 -19.30
CA LYS A 1 23.91 -17.82 -18.63
C LYS A 1 22.78 -17.95 -17.64
N GLU A 2 23.08 -17.92 -16.34
CA GLU A 2 22.04 -17.74 -15.32
C GLU A 2 21.40 -16.40 -15.59
N GLU A 3 20.12 -16.41 -15.92
CA GLU A 3 19.33 -15.19 -16.06
C GLU A 3 19.22 -14.57 -14.66
N TYR A 4 19.90 -13.46 -14.44
CA TYR A 4 19.79 -12.70 -13.20
C TYR A 4 18.35 -12.18 -13.09
N MET A 5 17.57 -12.77 -12.19
CA MET A 5 16.23 -12.32 -11.87
C MET A 5 16.29 -11.40 -10.67
N GLY A 6 15.79 -10.19 -10.81
CA GLY A 6 15.68 -9.24 -9.71
C GLY A 6 14.53 -9.57 -8.77
N PHE A 7 14.37 -8.76 -7.75
CA PHE A 7 13.40 -8.99 -6.69
C PHE A 7 12.25 -7.99 -6.75
N VAL A 8 11.04 -8.43 -6.41
CA VAL A 8 9.93 -7.52 -6.12
C VAL A 8 10.21 -6.77 -4.83
N VAL A 9 9.75 -5.53 -4.77
CA VAL A 9 9.67 -4.73 -3.55
C VAL A 9 8.20 -4.50 -3.24
N LEU A 10 7.75 -4.99 -2.09
CA LEU A 10 6.43 -4.72 -1.52
C LEU A 10 6.61 -4.33 -0.06
N HIS A 11 6.39 -3.06 0.23
CA HIS A 11 6.42 -2.54 1.60
C HIS A 11 5.05 -2.02 2.01
N MET A 12 4.60 -2.38 3.19
CA MET A 12 3.32 -1.94 3.76
C MET A 12 3.55 -1.32 5.13
N GLU A 13 2.99 -0.13 5.35
CA GLU A 13 3.12 0.62 6.59
C GLU A 13 1.78 1.22 7.02
N LYS A 14 1.48 1.15 8.31
CA LYS A 14 0.31 1.82 8.89
C LYS A 14 0.53 3.33 8.95
N ALA A 15 -0.39 4.09 8.37
CA ALA A 15 -0.39 5.55 8.49
C ALA A 15 -1.02 5.97 9.81
N HIS A 16 -0.29 6.77 10.57
CA HIS A 16 -0.76 7.32 11.84
C HIS A 16 -1.12 8.80 11.70
N GLY A 17 -2.11 9.24 12.46
CA GLY A 17 -2.57 10.62 12.44
C GLY A 17 -3.29 11.03 11.14
N SER A 18 -3.09 12.27 10.71
CA SER A 18 -3.70 12.82 9.48
C SER A 18 -3.03 12.34 8.19
N ASP A 19 -1.82 11.84 8.28
CA ASP A 19 -0.99 11.42 7.14
C ASP A 19 -0.80 12.49 6.04
N SER A 20 -1.02 13.77 6.40
CA SER A 20 -0.97 14.90 5.46
C SER A 20 0.43 15.13 4.89
N GLY A 21 1.48 14.94 5.70
CA GLY A 21 2.86 15.02 5.22
C GLY A 21 3.17 14.00 4.13
N THR A 22 2.62 12.77 4.25
CA THR A 22 2.74 11.76 3.20
C THR A 22 1.97 12.17 1.95
N THR A 23 0.78 12.76 2.09
CA THR A 23 0.02 13.29 0.94
C THR A 23 0.82 14.36 0.21
N THR A 24 1.41 15.30 0.94
CA THR A 24 2.26 16.36 0.38
C THR A 24 3.45 15.80 -0.42
N HIS A 25 4.09 14.74 0.09
CA HIS A 25 5.19 14.07 -0.58
C HIS A 25 4.72 13.30 -1.84
N ILE A 26 3.67 12.48 -1.73
CA ILE A 26 3.18 11.64 -2.83
C ILE A 26 2.62 12.48 -3.98
N GLU A 27 1.86 13.53 -3.65
CA GLU A 27 1.23 14.41 -4.65
C GLU A 27 2.21 15.47 -5.20
N ARG A 28 3.46 15.46 -4.73
CA ARG A 28 4.49 16.44 -5.13
C ARG A 28 4.09 17.90 -4.88
N PHE A 29 3.32 18.17 -3.83
CA PHE A 29 3.14 19.56 -3.37
C PHE A 29 4.45 20.16 -2.85
N ILE A 30 5.35 19.28 -2.39
CA ILE A 30 6.75 19.59 -2.09
C ILE A 30 7.62 18.56 -2.81
N ILE A 31 8.60 19.03 -3.57
CA ILE A 31 9.56 18.16 -4.26
C ILE A 31 10.62 17.75 -3.23
N PRO A 32 10.79 16.46 -2.95
CA PRO A 32 11.81 15.99 -2.01
C PRO A 32 13.21 16.08 -2.63
N LYS A 33 14.24 16.15 -1.78
CA LYS A 33 15.63 16.32 -2.20
C LYS A 33 16.18 15.20 -3.11
N ASN A 34 15.63 13.99 -3.00
CA ASN A 34 16.01 12.83 -3.80
C ASN A 34 15.24 12.71 -5.12
N ALA A 35 14.32 13.63 -5.38
CA ALA A 35 13.61 13.69 -6.66
C ALA A 35 14.28 14.69 -7.62
N ASP A 36 14.33 14.32 -8.90
CA ASP A 36 14.77 15.20 -9.98
C ASP A 36 13.60 16.09 -10.43
N PRO A 37 13.65 17.41 -10.16
CA PRO A 37 12.57 18.32 -10.53
C PRO A 37 12.29 18.34 -12.04
N THR A 38 13.28 18.05 -12.88
CA THR A 38 13.13 18.03 -14.34
C THR A 38 12.31 16.84 -14.82
N ARG A 39 12.18 15.79 -13.99
CA ARG A 39 11.46 14.55 -14.28
C ARG A 39 10.09 14.46 -13.58
N THR A 40 9.74 15.40 -12.71
CA THR A 40 8.47 15.36 -11.95
C THR A 40 7.24 15.30 -12.88
N HIS A 41 7.31 15.87 -14.08
CA HIS A 41 6.25 15.78 -15.09
C HIS A 41 5.98 14.35 -15.61
N LEU A 42 6.90 13.40 -15.36
CA LEU A 42 6.74 11.98 -15.70
C LEU A 42 5.94 11.20 -14.66
N ASN A 43 5.75 11.78 -13.48
CA ASN A 43 4.92 11.18 -12.44
C ASN A 43 3.46 11.16 -12.87
N ARG A 44 2.73 10.12 -12.47
CA ARG A 44 1.33 9.98 -12.86
C ARG A 44 0.47 9.52 -11.71
N ARG A 45 -0.71 10.11 -11.59
CA ARG A 45 -1.79 9.56 -10.80
C ARG A 45 -2.45 8.43 -11.60
N LEU A 46 -2.48 7.23 -11.03
CA LEU A 46 -2.99 6.01 -11.68
C LEU A 46 -4.48 5.76 -11.38
N ILE A 47 -5.00 6.38 -10.33
CA ILE A 47 -6.41 6.32 -9.96
C ILE A 47 -6.94 7.75 -9.95
N GLU A 48 -7.92 8.03 -10.81
CA GLU A 48 -8.58 9.33 -10.84
C GLU A 48 -9.45 9.50 -9.60
N TYR A 49 -9.39 10.69 -9.01
CA TYR A 49 -10.25 11.02 -7.87
C TYR A 49 -11.68 11.34 -8.32
N PRO A 50 -12.68 10.94 -7.52
CA PRO A 50 -14.06 11.36 -7.75
C PRO A 50 -14.22 12.89 -7.73
N ASN A 51 -15.28 13.38 -8.36
CA ASN A 51 -15.59 14.81 -8.36
C ASN A 51 -15.67 15.36 -6.93
N GLY A 52 -14.99 16.48 -6.68
CA GLY A 52 -14.92 17.11 -5.37
C GLY A 52 -13.80 16.58 -4.45
N VAL A 53 -13.12 15.51 -4.82
CA VAL A 53 -11.97 14.98 -4.09
C VAL A 53 -10.69 15.58 -4.66
N LYS A 54 -10.05 16.44 -3.87
CA LYS A 54 -8.92 17.25 -4.34
C LYS A 54 -7.55 16.58 -4.22
N ASP A 55 -7.38 15.66 -3.29
CA ASP A 55 -6.11 15.04 -2.98
C ASP A 55 -6.29 13.65 -2.30
N ARG A 56 -5.18 12.97 -2.06
CA ARG A 56 -5.13 11.67 -1.38
C ARG A 56 -5.79 11.69 0.00
N SER A 57 -5.61 12.75 0.78
CA SER A 57 -6.21 12.86 2.12
C SER A 57 -7.74 12.93 2.03
N ALA A 58 -8.26 13.68 1.07
CA ALA A 58 -9.70 13.76 0.79
C ALA A 58 -10.25 12.42 0.29
N ALA A 59 -9.49 11.68 -0.53
CA ALA A 59 -9.87 10.34 -0.99
C ALA A 59 -9.98 9.33 0.17
N ILE A 60 -9.05 9.36 1.13
CA ILE A 60 -9.12 8.55 2.34
C ILE A 60 -10.39 8.91 3.13
N GLN A 61 -10.63 10.19 3.34
CA GLN A 61 -11.78 10.67 4.12
C GLN A 61 -13.11 10.27 3.47
N GLN A 62 -13.24 10.45 2.15
CA GLN A 62 -14.42 10.04 1.42
C GLN A 62 -14.71 8.55 1.58
N ARG A 63 -13.68 7.68 1.42
CA ARG A 63 -13.86 6.24 1.58
C ARG A 63 -14.32 5.87 2.99
N LEU A 64 -13.81 6.54 4.01
CA LEU A 64 -14.21 6.31 5.40
C LEU A 64 -15.68 6.68 5.63
N GLU A 65 -16.15 7.77 5.02
CA GLU A 65 -17.56 8.24 5.10
C GLU A 65 -18.50 7.26 4.38
N GLU A 66 -18.11 6.77 3.22
CA GLU A 66 -18.90 5.84 2.41
C GLU A 66 -18.88 4.40 2.92
N ALA A 67 -17.97 4.06 3.83
CA ALA A 67 -17.74 2.68 4.29
C ALA A 67 -18.90 2.06 5.08
N GLY A 68 -19.85 2.85 5.57
CA GLY A 68 -20.93 2.36 6.43
C GLY A 68 -20.45 1.88 7.80
N LEU A 69 -19.44 2.57 8.36
CA LEU A 69 -18.90 2.25 9.69
C LEU A 69 -19.94 2.56 10.77
N THR A 70 -20.23 1.58 11.62
CA THR A 70 -21.18 1.72 12.73
C THR A 70 -20.56 2.34 13.98
N ARG A 71 -19.22 2.42 14.05
CA ARG A 71 -18.49 2.96 15.18
C ARG A 71 -17.77 4.24 14.80
N LYS A 72 -17.74 5.21 15.70
CA LYS A 72 -16.90 6.40 15.56
C LYS A 72 -15.43 5.99 15.47
N ILE A 73 -14.70 6.59 14.55
CA ILE A 73 -13.27 6.39 14.37
C ILE A 73 -12.52 7.08 15.53
N GLY A 74 -11.74 6.31 16.28
CA GLY A 74 -10.91 6.82 17.35
C GLY A 74 -9.70 7.61 16.84
N SER A 75 -9.16 8.51 17.67
CA SER A 75 -8.00 9.34 17.33
C SER A 75 -6.75 8.51 16.94
N ASN A 76 -6.54 7.39 17.62
CA ASN A 76 -5.38 6.50 17.42
C ASN A 76 -5.63 5.40 16.37
N GLN A 77 -6.80 5.40 15.72
CA GLN A 77 -7.13 4.36 14.75
C GLN A 77 -6.44 4.62 13.42
N VAL A 78 -5.82 3.58 12.87
CA VAL A 78 -5.18 3.62 11.55
C VAL A 78 -6.24 3.80 10.47
N ARG A 79 -6.16 4.89 9.72
CA ARG A 79 -7.13 5.25 8.68
C ARG A 79 -6.70 4.82 7.28
N ALA A 80 -5.40 4.65 7.08
CA ALA A 80 -4.83 4.20 5.83
C ALA A 80 -3.61 3.30 6.05
N ILE A 81 -3.34 2.43 5.08
CA ILE A 81 -2.09 1.69 4.94
C ILE A 81 -1.41 2.25 3.70
N ARG A 82 -0.16 2.66 3.86
CA ARG A 82 0.74 3.03 2.77
C ARG A 82 1.35 1.78 2.21
N ILE A 83 1.31 1.63 0.90
CA ILE A 83 1.94 0.53 0.19
C ILE A 83 2.91 1.14 -0.81
N ASN A 84 4.16 0.72 -0.78
CA ASN A 84 5.17 1.09 -1.76
C ASN A 84 5.60 -0.17 -2.52
N VAL A 85 5.51 -0.12 -3.84
CA VAL A 85 5.90 -1.23 -4.71
C VAL A 85 6.87 -0.77 -5.79
N SER A 86 7.83 -1.64 -6.06
CA SER A 86 8.87 -1.47 -7.06
C SER A 86 9.49 -2.84 -7.39
N GLY A 87 10.64 -2.82 -8.00
CA GLY A 87 11.54 -3.95 -8.20
C GLY A 87 12.98 -3.52 -8.03
N THR A 88 13.92 -4.43 -8.25
CA THR A 88 15.35 -4.12 -8.34
C THR A 88 15.55 -3.01 -9.39
N HIS A 89 16.46 -2.07 -9.10
CA HIS A 89 16.65 -0.87 -9.93
C HIS A 89 16.85 -1.21 -11.41
N GLU A 90 17.73 -2.17 -11.69
CA GLU A 90 18.05 -2.59 -13.07
C GLU A 90 16.83 -3.19 -13.78
N ASP A 91 16.00 -3.95 -13.06
CA ASP A 91 14.79 -4.54 -13.63
C ASP A 91 13.72 -3.48 -13.89
N MET A 92 13.53 -2.54 -12.99
CA MET A 92 12.58 -1.44 -13.19
C MET A 92 12.99 -0.56 -14.37
N LYS A 93 14.30 -0.32 -14.53
CA LYS A 93 14.84 0.39 -15.70
C LYS A 93 14.59 -0.40 -16.99
N ARG A 94 14.84 -1.71 -16.99
CA ARG A 94 14.55 -2.59 -18.13
C ARG A 94 13.06 -2.59 -18.49
N ILE A 95 12.16 -2.71 -17.51
CA ILE A 95 10.70 -2.67 -17.72
C ILE A 95 10.28 -1.33 -18.36
N GLU A 96 10.88 -0.21 -17.93
CA GLU A 96 10.64 1.11 -18.51
C GLU A 96 11.17 1.20 -19.96
N GLU A 97 12.40 0.74 -20.22
CA GLU A 97 13.04 0.74 -21.55
C GLU A 97 12.31 -0.19 -22.54
N GLU A 98 11.75 -1.30 -22.10
CA GLU A 98 10.90 -2.20 -22.87
C GLU A 98 9.50 -1.63 -23.18
N GLY A 99 9.15 -0.46 -22.63
CA GLY A 99 7.82 0.15 -22.78
C GLY A 99 6.71 -0.57 -22.00
N ARG A 100 7.06 -1.40 -21.00
CA ARG A 100 6.12 -2.23 -20.24
C ARG A 100 5.70 -1.60 -18.89
N LEU A 101 6.12 -0.37 -18.61
CA LEU A 101 5.82 0.29 -17.34
C LEU A 101 4.32 0.48 -17.12
N ASP A 102 3.56 0.78 -18.19
CA ASP A 102 2.10 0.93 -18.12
C ASP A 102 1.39 -0.39 -17.81
N GLU A 103 1.84 -1.47 -18.43
CA GLU A 103 1.35 -2.82 -18.16
C GLU A 103 1.64 -3.20 -16.69
N TRP A 104 2.86 -2.94 -16.21
CA TRP A 104 3.24 -3.18 -14.84
C TRP A 104 2.38 -2.37 -13.85
N CYS A 105 2.10 -1.10 -14.14
CA CYS A 105 1.19 -0.28 -13.32
C CYS A 105 -0.22 -0.88 -13.27
N ALA A 106 -0.78 -1.29 -14.42
CA ALA A 106 -2.11 -1.88 -14.49
C ALA A 106 -2.21 -3.19 -13.70
N ASP A 107 -1.20 -4.06 -13.79
CA ASP A 107 -1.16 -5.32 -13.05
C ASP A 107 -1.02 -5.09 -11.53
N ASN A 108 -0.27 -4.07 -11.12
CA ASN A 108 -0.21 -3.68 -9.71
C ASN A 108 -1.59 -3.25 -9.20
N LEU A 109 -2.29 -2.37 -9.92
CA LEU A 109 -3.63 -1.93 -9.54
C LEU A 109 -4.61 -3.11 -9.46
N LYS A 110 -4.53 -4.02 -10.43
CA LYS A 110 -5.35 -5.24 -10.44
C LYS A 110 -5.05 -6.11 -9.21
N TYR A 111 -3.78 -6.36 -8.90
CA TYR A 111 -3.38 -7.16 -7.74
C TYR A 111 -3.96 -6.59 -6.43
N PHE A 112 -3.83 -5.29 -6.22
CA PHE A 112 -4.34 -4.66 -4.99
C PHE A 112 -5.86 -4.61 -4.94
N ALA A 113 -6.53 -4.36 -6.07
CA ALA A 113 -7.99 -4.39 -6.16
C ALA A 113 -8.55 -5.78 -5.87
N ASP A 114 -7.93 -6.82 -6.41
CA ASP A 114 -8.34 -8.23 -6.19
C ASP A 114 -8.06 -8.67 -4.74
N THR A 115 -6.97 -8.17 -4.13
CA THR A 115 -6.55 -8.58 -2.78
C THR A 115 -7.33 -7.89 -1.67
N PHE A 116 -7.63 -6.59 -1.82
CA PHE A 116 -8.18 -5.75 -0.74
C PHE A 116 -9.55 -5.16 -1.04
N GLY A 117 -10.07 -5.36 -2.25
CA GLY A 117 -11.27 -4.69 -2.75
C GLY A 117 -10.94 -3.36 -3.45
N LYS A 118 -11.44 -3.21 -4.67
CA LYS A 118 -11.19 -2.04 -5.52
C LYS A 118 -11.56 -0.72 -4.82
N GLU A 119 -12.67 -0.71 -4.09
CA GLU A 119 -13.19 0.43 -3.37
C GLU A 119 -12.28 0.90 -2.21
N ASN A 120 -11.42 0.01 -1.71
CA ASN A 120 -10.50 0.30 -0.62
C ASN A 120 -9.17 0.89 -1.10
N ILE A 121 -8.87 0.76 -2.40
CA ILE A 121 -7.68 1.35 -3.02
C ILE A 121 -8.05 2.74 -3.52
N VAL A 122 -7.80 3.75 -2.71
CA VAL A 122 -8.32 5.12 -2.93
C VAL A 122 -7.36 6.03 -3.70
N ALA A 123 -6.08 5.69 -3.75
CA ALA A 123 -5.07 6.43 -4.50
C ALA A 123 -3.93 5.53 -4.95
N ALA A 124 -3.36 5.83 -6.09
CA ALA A 124 -2.13 5.22 -6.57
C ALA A 124 -1.37 6.23 -7.43
N HIS A 125 -0.08 6.40 -7.14
CA HIS A 125 0.79 7.37 -7.81
C HIS A 125 2.08 6.69 -8.26
N LEU A 126 2.37 6.77 -9.55
CA LEU A 126 3.64 6.36 -10.12
C LEU A 126 4.63 7.50 -10.01
N HIS A 127 5.76 7.27 -9.38
CA HIS A 127 6.90 8.17 -9.35
C HIS A 127 8.01 7.68 -10.28
N ARG A 128 8.49 8.58 -11.14
CA ARG A 128 9.59 8.38 -12.08
C ARG A 128 10.67 9.46 -11.93
N ASP A 129 10.48 10.36 -11.01
CA ASP A 129 11.38 11.46 -10.70
C ASP A 129 12.42 11.11 -9.61
N GLU A 130 12.35 9.94 -9.05
CA GLU A 130 13.36 9.36 -8.16
C GLU A 130 14.19 8.32 -8.90
N GLU A 131 15.24 7.79 -8.25
CA GLU A 131 16.20 6.87 -8.85
C GLU A 131 15.56 5.64 -9.48
N THR A 132 14.57 5.05 -8.81
CA THR A 132 13.88 3.84 -9.25
C THR A 132 12.39 4.09 -9.38
N PRO A 133 11.75 3.78 -10.52
CA PRO A 133 10.30 3.86 -10.67
C PRO A 133 9.58 3.03 -9.62
N HIS A 134 8.59 3.63 -8.96
CA HIS A 134 7.81 2.97 -7.92
C HIS A 134 6.39 3.52 -7.85
N ILE A 135 5.48 2.73 -7.26
CA ILE A 135 4.09 3.15 -7.05
C ILE A 135 3.83 3.28 -5.56
N HIS A 136 3.30 4.43 -5.15
CA HIS A 136 2.65 4.61 -3.86
C HIS A 136 1.17 4.29 -3.99
N VAL A 137 0.71 3.24 -3.30
CA VAL A 137 -0.70 2.84 -3.23
C VAL A 137 -1.24 3.16 -1.85
N THR A 138 -2.45 3.71 -1.79
CA THR A 138 -3.14 4.02 -0.53
C THR A 138 -4.33 3.11 -0.37
N LEU A 139 -4.31 2.30 0.68
CA LEU A 139 -5.36 1.38 1.07
C LEU A 139 -6.07 1.90 2.32
N VAL A 140 -7.39 2.07 2.26
CA VAL A 140 -8.23 2.27 3.46
C VAL A 140 -8.64 0.90 3.99
N PRO A 141 -8.24 0.53 5.23
CA PRO A 141 -8.37 -0.85 5.73
C PRO A 141 -9.78 -1.18 6.22
N ILE A 142 -10.75 -1.12 5.31
CA ILE A 142 -12.13 -1.54 5.58
C ILE A 142 -12.23 -3.05 5.42
N VAL A 143 -12.72 -3.72 6.47
CA VAL A 143 -12.91 -5.17 6.51
C VAL A 143 -14.33 -5.51 6.92
N LYS A 144 -14.84 -6.64 6.43
CA LYS A 144 -16.15 -7.19 6.80
C LYS A 144 -15.98 -8.37 7.76
N GLY A 145 -16.95 -8.54 8.65
CA GLY A 145 -17.00 -9.66 9.57
C GLY A 145 -16.56 -9.34 11.00
N GLU A 146 -16.72 -10.30 11.88
CA GLU A 146 -16.39 -10.16 13.29
C GLU A 146 -14.87 -10.18 13.54
N ARG A 147 -14.43 -9.36 14.51
CA ARG A 147 -13.05 -9.44 14.99
C ARG A 147 -12.81 -10.79 15.67
N LYS A 148 -11.88 -11.59 15.14
CA LYS A 148 -11.40 -12.80 15.82
C LYS A 148 -10.75 -12.40 17.15
N ARG A 149 -11.41 -12.64 18.26
CA ARG A 149 -10.80 -12.43 19.58
C ARG A 149 -9.80 -13.54 19.86
N ARG A 150 -8.64 -13.21 20.41
CA ARG A 150 -7.78 -14.22 21.05
C ARG A 150 -8.60 -14.86 22.16
N LYS A 151 -8.72 -16.21 22.15
CA LYS A 151 -9.27 -16.96 23.28
C LYS A 151 -8.41 -16.62 24.50
N ARG A 152 -8.96 -15.88 25.45
CA ARG A 152 -8.44 -15.83 26.80
C ARG A 152 -9.00 -17.04 27.53
N GLU A 153 -8.15 -17.84 28.15
CA GLU A 153 -8.53 -19.06 28.87
C GLU A 153 -9.49 -18.82 30.05
N GLU A 154 -9.75 -17.59 30.44
CA GLU A 154 -10.55 -17.25 31.64
C GLU A 154 -11.86 -16.50 31.35
N GLN A 155 -12.43 -16.53 30.16
CA GLN A 155 -13.73 -15.87 29.97
C GLN A 155 -14.91 -16.82 30.13
N THR A 156 -15.33 -17.04 31.38
CA THR A 156 -16.56 -17.76 31.76
C THR A 156 -17.87 -16.97 31.54
N LYS A 157 -17.82 -15.72 31.09
CA LYS A 157 -19.03 -14.92 30.84
C LYS A 157 -19.63 -15.23 29.47
N LYS A 158 -20.80 -15.92 29.46
CA LYS A 158 -21.64 -16.12 28.28
C LYS A 158 -21.96 -14.77 27.62
N GLN A 159 -21.58 -14.58 26.36
CA GLN A 159 -22.02 -13.43 25.57
C GLN A 159 -23.44 -13.67 25.08
N TYR A 160 -24.40 -12.90 25.57
CA TYR A 160 -25.82 -13.02 25.23
C TYR A 160 -26.24 -12.39 23.90
N ARG A 161 -25.33 -11.74 23.15
CA ARG A 161 -25.63 -11.17 21.84
C ARG A 161 -24.73 -11.76 20.77
N LYS A 162 -25.31 -12.47 19.80
CA LYS A 162 -24.69 -12.74 18.50
C LYS A 162 -24.49 -11.39 17.80
N LYS A 163 -23.25 -11.03 17.48
CA LYS A 163 -22.96 -9.87 16.64
C LYS A 163 -23.22 -10.23 15.18
N PRO A 164 -23.71 -9.28 14.35
CA PRO A 164 -23.86 -9.52 12.92
C PRO A 164 -22.53 -9.97 12.30
N THR A 165 -22.59 -10.98 11.44
CA THR A 165 -21.41 -11.57 10.78
C THR A 165 -20.85 -10.68 9.66
N ASP A 166 -21.61 -9.69 9.22
CA ASP A 166 -21.34 -8.76 8.11
C ASP A 166 -20.95 -7.35 8.57
N THR A 167 -20.62 -7.17 9.84
CA THR A 167 -20.21 -5.86 10.39
C THR A 167 -19.02 -5.30 9.63
N VAL A 168 -19.18 -4.07 9.12
CA VAL A 168 -18.11 -3.31 8.48
C VAL A 168 -17.24 -2.62 9.54
N ARG A 169 -15.93 -2.80 9.43
CA ARG A 169 -14.97 -2.30 10.42
C ARG A 169 -13.75 -1.67 9.74
N LEU A 170 -13.21 -0.63 10.36
CA LEU A 170 -11.90 -0.09 10.02
C LEU A 170 -10.86 -0.83 10.87
N CYS A 171 -10.03 -1.68 10.25
CA CYS A 171 -9.07 -2.50 10.97
C CYS A 171 -7.83 -2.87 10.16
N ALA A 172 -6.76 -2.09 10.32
CA ALA A 172 -5.47 -2.38 9.69
C ALA A 172 -4.84 -3.69 10.21
N ASP A 173 -5.05 -4.03 11.49
CA ASP A 173 -4.46 -5.25 12.08
C ASP A 173 -4.98 -6.53 11.44
N ASP A 174 -6.24 -6.56 10.99
CA ASP A 174 -6.80 -7.71 10.30
C ASP A 174 -6.21 -7.90 8.89
N ILE A 175 -5.71 -6.83 8.28
CA ILE A 175 -5.02 -6.85 6.99
C ILE A 175 -3.53 -7.18 7.15
N MET A 176 -2.88 -6.61 8.17
CA MET A 176 -1.43 -6.68 8.37
C MET A 176 -1.02 -7.70 9.45
N THR A 177 -1.65 -8.86 9.47
CA THR A 177 -1.15 -9.95 10.32
C THR A 177 0.17 -10.51 9.74
N ARG A 178 1.05 -11.05 10.59
CA ARG A 178 2.32 -11.64 10.15
C ARG A 178 2.15 -12.67 9.03
N LEU A 179 1.14 -13.53 9.14
CA LEU A 179 0.87 -14.56 8.13
C LEU A 179 0.40 -13.94 6.80
N LYS A 180 -0.47 -12.94 6.86
CA LYS A 180 -0.94 -12.24 5.65
C LYS A 180 0.18 -11.47 4.98
N LEU A 181 0.99 -10.74 5.74
CA LEU A 181 2.14 -10.02 5.19
C LEU A 181 3.10 -10.96 4.47
N LYS A 182 3.34 -12.16 5.00
CA LYS A 182 4.15 -13.18 4.30
C LYS A 182 3.45 -13.66 3.02
N SER A 183 2.16 -13.97 3.09
CA SER A 183 1.37 -14.40 1.93
C SER A 183 1.33 -13.34 0.82
N TYR A 184 1.25 -12.04 1.17
CA TYR A 184 1.30 -10.98 0.16
C TYR A 184 2.66 -10.94 -0.57
N GLN A 185 3.77 -11.20 0.11
CA GLN A 185 5.08 -11.30 -0.56
C GLN A 185 5.10 -12.44 -1.60
N ASP A 186 4.48 -13.58 -1.28
CA ASP A 186 4.42 -14.72 -2.17
C ASP A 186 3.51 -14.43 -3.39
N THR A 187 2.26 -14.04 -3.15
CA THR A 187 1.28 -13.80 -4.21
C THR A 187 1.59 -12.58 -5.09
N TYR A 188 2.21 -11.54 -4.51
CA TYR A 188 2.67 -10.38 -5.27
C TYR A 188 3.83 -10.76 -6.20
N ALA A 189 4.78 -11.55 -5.72
CA ALA A 189 5.87 -12.03 -6.56
C ALA A 189 5.37 -12.91 -7.71
N GLU A 190 4.37 -13.78 -7.48
CA GLU A 190 3.71 -14.54 -8.54
C GLU A 190 3.07 -13.62 -9.59
N ALA A 191 2.37 -12.57 -9.16
CA ALA A 191 1.73 -11.62 -10.07
C ALA A 191 2.75 -10.82 -10.89
N MET A 192 3.96 -10.57 -10.37
CA MET A 192 5.01 -9.78 -11.02
C MET A 192 6.06 -10.65 -11.76
N ALA A 193 5.94 -11.97 -11.71
CA ALA A 193 6.91 -12.91 -12.32
C ALA A 193 7.10 -12.69 -13.83
N LYS A 194 6.05 -12.30 -14.55
CA LYS A 194 6.09 -12.01 -15.99
C LYS A 194 6.99 -10.82 -16.37
N TYR A 195 7.42 -10.03 -15.39
CA TYR A 195 8.38 -8.93 -15.55
C TYR A 195 9.81 -9.34 -15.20
N GLY A 196 10.09 -10.64 -14.97
CA GLY A 196 11.40 -11.13 -14.54
C GLY A 196 11.72 -10.81 -13.08
N LEU A 197 10.70 -10.50 -12.28
CA LEU A 197 10.84 -10.22 -10.86
C LEU A 197 10.45 -11.44 -10.04
N GLN A 198 11.22 -11.73 -8.99
CA GLN A 198 10.99 -12.86 -8.09
C GLN A 198 10.82 -12.39 -6.64
N ARG A 199 10.36 -13.30 -5.81
CA ARG A 199 10.20 -13.06 -4.38
C ARG A 199 11.56 -12.76 -3.73
N GLY A 200 11.59 -11.75 -2.86
CA GLY A 200 12.76 -11.49 -2.01
C GLY A 200 13.08 -12.68 -1.07
N ILE A 201 14.32 -12.78 -0.65
CA ILE A 201 14.83 -13.86 0.21
C ILE A 201 14.18 -13.77 1.59
N ASP A 202 13.47 -14.84 2.01
CA ASP A 202 12.88 -14.94 3.35
C ASP A 202 13.99 -14.94 4.41
N GLY A 203 13.86 -14.10 5.43
CA GLY A 203 14.86 -13.94 6.47
C GLY A 203 16.07 -13.07 6.09
N SER A 204 16.06 -12.42 4.93
CA SER A 204 17.09 -11.45 4.55
C SER A 204 17.29 -10.39 5.63
N LYS A 205 18.56 -10.02 5.88
CA LYS A 205 18.94 -8.91 6.76
C LYS A 205 18.68 -7.54 6.14
N ALA A 206 18.32 -7.48 4.85
CA ALA A 206 17.95 -6.23 4.18
C ALA A 206 16.74 -5.62 4.89
N ARG A 207 16.87 -4.36 5.29
CA ARG A 207 15.80 -3.60 5.94
C ARG A 207 15.41 -2.44 5.07
N HIS A 208 14.10 -2.21 4.98
CA HIS A 208 13.60 -0.96 4.39
C HIS A 208 14.13 0.22 5.22
N LYS A 209 14.82 1.15 4.57
CA LYS A 209 15.18 2.43 5.19
C LYS A 209 13.97 3.36 5.10
N SER A 210 13.54 3.90 6.23
CA SER A 210 12.52 4.95 6.20
C SER A 210 13.04 6.19 5.47
N THR A 211 12.15 6.97 4.88
CA THR A 211 12.51 8.26 4.25
C THR A 211 13.30 9.16 5.18
N GLN A 212 12.95 9.18 6.49
CA GLN A 212 13.70 9.95 7.49
C GLN A 212 15.11 9.41 7.73
N GLN A 213 15.30 8.10 7.63
CA GLN A 213 16.62 7.48 7.81
C GLN A 213 17.48 7.69 6.57
N TYR A 214 16.89 7.58 5.39
CA TYR A 214 17.56 7.89 4.13
C TYR A 214 18.12 9.33 4.12
N TYR A 215 17.28 10.32 4.52
CA TYR A 215 17.72 11.73 4.59
C TYR A 215 18.74 12.03 5.69
N ARG A 216 18.90 11.17 6.68
CA ARG A 216 19.97 11.30 7.70
C ARG A 216 21.29 10.71 7.24
N ASP A 217 21.23 9.74 6.30
CA ASP A 217 22.39 9.00 5.82
C ASP A 217 23.07 9.70 4.61
N ILE A 218 22.40 10.73 4.01
CA ILE A 218 22.93 11.64 2.98
C ILE A 218 23.19 13.02 3.58
#